data_8bc8fdf6da190542401cb980230c4ced
#
_entry.id   8bc8fdf6da190542401cb980230c4ced
#
_cell.length_a   1.000
_cell.length_b   1.000
_cell.length_c   1.000
_cell.angle_alpha   90.00
_cell.angle_beta   90.00
_cell.angle_gamma   90.00
#
_symmetry.space_group_name_H-M   'P 1'
#
loop_
_entity.id
_entity.type
_entity.pdbx_description
1 polymer ?
#
loop_
_entity_poly.entity_id
_entity_poly.type
_entity_poly.pdbx_seq_one_letter_code
_entity_poly.pdbx_strand_id
1 'polypeptide(L)'
;MIRRSSLPVLPAAPVDLVAVAVGGHQVILAWTECGAGGLGFRIERAVRNSPCRSFVEIGEVGPHVAAFRDGSVKPRTTYSYRVQAWNASGDSPFSNVVEVTPPQHETELPAD
;
A
#
# COMPACT_ATOMS: atom_id res chain seq x y z
N MET A 1 -0.02 -36.31 -25.60
CA MET A 1 -0.62 -35.42 -24.73
C MET A 1 0.14 -34.11 -24.64
N ILE A 2 -0.57 -33.06 -24.73
CA ILE A 2 0.03 -31.79 -24.71
C ILE A 2 0.24 -31.32 -23.33
N ARG A 3 1.43 -31.00 -23.04
CA ARG A 3 1.73 -30.44 -21.81
C ARG A 3 1.73 -29.00 -21.91
N ARG A 4 0.87 -28.39 -21.27
CA ARG A 4 0.85 -26.97 -21.28
C ARG A 4 2.02 -26.47 -20.48
N SER A 5 2.80 -25.71 -21.12
CA SER A 5 3.90 -25.09 -20.44
C SER A 5 3.38 -24.09 -19.46
N SER A 6 3.71 -24.25 -18.23
CA SER A 6 3.30 -23.29 -17.24
C SER A 6 4.30 -22.22 -17.12
N LEU A 7 4.21 -21.24 -17.94
CA LEU A 7 5.05 -20.08 -17.76
C LEU A 7 4.66 -19.39 -16.48
N PRO A 8 5.63 -18.89 -15.73
CA PRO A 8 5.30 -18.14 -14.53
C PRO A 8 4.44 -16.96 -14.88
N VAL A 9 3.39 -16.76 -14.11
CA VAL A 9 2.49 -15.64 -14.31
C VAL A 9 2.53 -14.80 -13.05
N LEU A 10 2.97 -13.56 -13.20
CA LEU A 10 2.96 -12.64 -12.09
C LEU A 10 1.54 -12.24 -11.76
N PRO A 11 1.26 -11.89 -10.52
CA PRO A 11 -0.07 -11.41 -10.19
C PRO A 11 -0.31 -10.04 -10.82
N ALA A 12 -1.57 -9.68 -10.96
CA ALA A 12 -1.92 -8.37 -11.47
C ALA A 12 -1.67 -7.31 -10.40
N ALA A 13 -1.31 -6.11 -10.85
CA ALA A 13 -1.10 -5.00 -9.94
C ALA A 13 -2.41 -4.64 -9.26
N PRO A 14 -2.39 -4.32 -7.97
CA PRO A 14 -3.56 -3.75 -7.32
C PRO A 14 -3.86 -2.38 -7.92
N VAL A 15 -5.13 -1.98 -7.85
CA VAL A 15 -5.54 -0.69 -8.40
C VAL A 15 -6.32 0.08 -7.35
N ASP A 16 -6.53 1.35 -7.63
CA ASP A 16 -7.40 2.22 -6.82
C ASP A 16 -6.99 2.27 -5.37
N LEU A 17 -5.69 2.35 -5.14
CA LEU A 17 -5.20 2.55 -3.78
C LEU A 17 -5.63 3.92 -3.29
N VAL A 18 -6.19 3.95 -2.09
CA VAL A 18 -6.56 5.18 -1.41
C VAL A 18 -5.97 5.16 0.00
N ALA A 19 -5.74 6.33 0.55
CA ALA A 19 -5.20 6.47 1.89
C ALA A 19 -6.00 7.52 2.63
N VAL A 20 -6.36 7.22 3.87
CA VAL A 20 -7.10 8.14 4.70
C VAL A 20 -6.41 8.22 6.05
N ALA A 21 -6.10 9.44 6.48
CA ALA A 21 -5.56 9.64 7.81
C ALA A 21 -6.69 9.57 8.83
N VAL A 22 -6.45 8.81 9.89
CA VAL A 22 -7.39 8.71 10.99
C VAL A 22 -6.68 9.29 12.20
N GLY A 23 -6.88 10.59 12.41
CA GLY A 23 -6.09 11.29 13.42
C GLY A 23 -4.68 11.49 12.98
N GLY A 24 -3.82 11.86 13.90
CA GLY A 24 -2.44 12.22 13.59
C GLY A 24 -1.48 11.06 13.54
N HIS A 25 -1.90 9.86 13.92
CA HIS A 25 -0.97 8.75 14.09
C HIS A 25 -1.41 7.47 13.38
N GLN A 26 -2.40 7.54 12.51
CA GLN A 26 -2.84 6.37 11.76
C GLN A 26 -3.22 6.75 10.36
N VAL A 27 -2.89 5.87 9.42
CA VAL A 27 -3.34 5.96 8.04
C VAL A 27 -3.94 4.62 7.67
N ILE A 28 -5.13 4.63 7.09
CA ILE A 28 -5.78 3.43 6.61
C ILE A 28 -5.65 3.41 5.10
N LEU A 29 -5.13 2.33 4.59
CA LEU A 29 -5.00 2.10 3.15
C LEU A 29 -6.03 1.08 2.71
N ALA A 30 -6.56 1.26 1.51
CA ALA A 30 -7.43 0.28 0.89
C ALA A 30 -7.16 0.28 -0.60
N TRP A 31 -7.30 -0.88 -1.21
CA TRP A 31 -7.06 -1.02 -2.65
C TRP A 31 -7.99 -2.07 -3.20
N THR A 32 -7.96 -2.24 -4.52
CA THR A 32 -8.74 -3.25 -5.18
C THR A 32 -7.80 -4.31 -5.74
N GLU A 33 -8.06 -5.54 -5.38
CA GLU A 33 -7.32 -6.67 -5.93
C GLU A 33 -7.82 -6.96 -7.32
N CYS A 34 -6.90 -7.14 -8.27
CA CYS A 34 -7.25 -7.46 -9.64
C CYS A 34 -6.76 -8.83 -9.99
N GLY A 35 -7.63 -9.63 -10.57
CA GLY A 35 -7.26 -10.97 -11.01
C GLY A 35 -7.10 -11.91 -9.84
N ALA A 36 -6.55 -13.07 -10.14
CA ALA A 36 -6.38 -14.14 -9.18
C ALA A 36 -4.90 -14.50 -9.10
N GLY A 37 -4.56 -15.35 -8.17
CA GLY A 37 -3.22 -15.91 -8.08
C GLY A 37 -2.26 -15.20 -7.18
N GLY A 38 -2.69 -14.14 -6.53
CA GLY A 38 -1.83 -13.48 -5.55
C GLY A 38 -1.80 -14.26 -4.25
N LEU A 39 -0.64 -14.32 -3.62
CA LEU A 39 -0.48 -14.92 -2.31
C LEU A 39 -0.45 -13.89 -1.21
N GLY A 40 -0.37 -12.62 -1.58
CA GLY A 40 -0.40 -11.55 -0.62
C GLY A 40 -0.05 -10.23 -1.26
N PHE A 41 0.02 -9.21 -0.43
CA PHE A 41 0.37 -7.87 -0.88
C PHE A 41 1.45 -7.30 0.02
N ARG A 42 2.34 -6.51 -0.57
CA ARG A 42 3.37 -5.78 0.18
C ARG A 42 3.05 -4.31 0.10
N ILE A 43 3.17 -3.66 1.23
CA ILE A 43 2.88 -2.24 1.35
C ILE A 43 4.18 -1.49 1.54
N GLU A 44 4.41 -0.47 0.72
CA GLU A 44 5.60 0.35 0.81
C GLU A 44 5.25 1.80 1.08
N ARG A 45 6.11 2.46 1.79
CA ARG A 45 5.91 3.84 2.19
C ARG A 45 7.21 4.63 2.00
N ALA A 46 7.07 5.87 1.54
CA ALA A 46 8.17 6.81 1.50
C ALA A 46 7.79 8.04 2.30
N VAL A 47 8.76 8.64 2.95
CA VAL A 47 8.57 9.87 3.70
C VAL A 47 9.06 11.01 2.84
N ARG A 48 8.22 12.02 2.65
CA ARG A 48 8.49 13.08 1.68
C ARG A 48 9.81 13.78 1.89
N ASN A 49 10.14 14.08 3.12
CA ASN A 49 11.35 14.85 3.42
C ASN A 49 12.54 14.00 3.79
N SER A 50 12.44 12.71 3.55
CA SER A 50 13.56 11.81 3.78
C SER A 50 14.65 12.10 2.77
N PRO A 51 15.92 12.09 3.17
CA PRO A 51 17.01 12.40 2.24
C PRO A 51 17.02 11.52 1.01
N CYS A 52 16.67 10.26 1.15
CA CYS A 52 16.68 9.34 0.02
C CYS A 52 15.34 9.23 -0.68
N ARG A 53 14.27 9.61 -0.02
CA ARG A 53 12.91 9.56 -0.56
C ARG A 53 12.59 8.20 -1.16
N SER A 54 13.10 7.16 -0.54
CA SER A 54 12.94 5.80 -1.04
C SER A 54 11.74 5.15 -0.40
N PHE A 55 11.07 4.32 -1.19
CA PHE A 55 10.02 3.49 -0.64
C PHE A 55 10.62 2.34 0.13
N VAL A 56 10.04 2.05 1.27
CA VAL A 56 10.47 0.96 2.14
C VAL A 56 9.25 0.12 2.48
N GLU A 57 9.41 -1.18 2.46
CA GLU A 57 8.31 -2.05 2.83
C GLU A 57 8.00 -1.88 4.31
N ILE A 58 6.74 -1.61 4.62
CA ILE A 58 6.31 -1.42 6.00
C ILE A 58 5.36 -2.51 6.46
N GLY A 59 4.90 -3.38 5.57
CA GLY A 59 4.01 -4.45 5.97
C GLY A 59 3.66 -5.35 4.83
N GLU A 60 3.03 -6.45 5.19
CA GLU A 60 2.60 -7.46 4.24
C GLU A 60 1.29 -8.03 4.75
N VAL A 61 0.37 -8.30 3.84
CA VAL A 61 -0.91 -8.91 4.21
C VAL A 61 -1.11 -10.14 3.33
N GLY A 62 -2.01 -11.01 3.77
CA GLY A 62 -2.26 -12.26 3.08
C GLY A 62 -3.14 -12.10 1.86
N PRO A 63 -3.48 -13.22 1.22
CA PRO A 63 -4.30 -13.17 0.01
C PRO A 63 -5.68 -12.64 0.33
N HIS A 64 -6.22 -11.88 -0.62
CA HIS A 64 -7.56 -11.31 -0.55
C HIS A 64 -7.75 -10.27 0.55
N VAL A 65 -6.68 -9.90 1.24
CA VAL A 65 -6.74 -8.79 2.19
C VAL A 65 -6.41 -7.52 1.40
N ALA A 66 -7.32 -6.56 1.41
CA ALA A 66 -7.18 -5.38 0.57
C ALA A 66 -7.16 -4.10 1.39
N ALA A 67 -6.60 -4.17 2.59
CA ALA A 67 -6.51 -3.01 3.47
C ALA A 67 -5.33 -3.19 4.41
N PHE A 68 -4.81 -2.06 4.89
CA PHE A 68 -3.68 -2.08 5.80
C PHE A 68 -3.74 -0.82 6.65
N ARG A 69 -3.40 -0.96 7.93
CA ARG A 69 -3.34 0.17 8.84
C ARG A 69 -1.89 0.46 9.17
N ASP A 70 -1.47 1.68 8.91
CA ASP A 70 -0.14 2.15 9.27
C ASP A 70 -0.26 3.00 10.52
N GLY A 71 0.16 2.46 11.65
CA GLY A 71 0.11 3.15 12.93
C GLY A 71 1.40 3.83 13.32
N SER A 72 2.36 3.91 12.40
CA SER A 72 3.67 4.47 12.73
C SER A 72 3.89 5.85 12.12
N VAL A 73 2.83 6.52 11.69
CA VAL A 73 2.95 7.83 11.07
C VAL A 73 2.93 8.92 12.13
N LYS A 74 3.42 10.08 11.74
CA LYS A 74 3.48 11.25 12.62
C LYS A 74 2.67 12.38 12.02
N PRO A 75 2.13 13.25 12.87
CA PRO A 75 1.38 14.39 12.35
C PRO A 75 2.26 15.28 11.48
N ARG A 76 1.63 15.94 10.53
CA ARG A 76 2.26 16.95 9.67
C ARG A 76 3.42 16.43 8.84
N THR A 77 3.50 15.15 8.69
CA THR A 77 4.52 14.52 7.84
C THR A 77 3.80 13.91 6.65
N THR A 78 4.30 14.16 5.46
CA THR A 78 3.65 13.63 4.25
C THR A 78 4.28 12.30 3.89
N TYR A 79 3.43 11.33 3.70
CA TYR A 79 3.83 9.97 3.34
C TYR A 79 3.26 9.63 1.97
N SER A 80 4.03 8.86 1.21
CA SER A 80 3.55 8.28 -0.05
C SER A 80 3.47 6.78 0.14
N TYR A 81 2.43 6.18 -0.42
CA TYR A 81 2.21 4.74 -0.29
C TYR A 81 2.01 4.11 -1.66
N ARG A 82 2.41 2.88 -1.77
CA ARG A 82 2.11 2.05 -2.94
C ARG A 82 2.04 0.61 -2.49
N VAL A 83 1.35 -0.22 -3.26
CA VAL A 83 1.11 -1.62 -2.91
C VAL A 83 1.41 -2.47 -4.13
N GLN A 84 1.97 -3.64 -3.91
CA GLN A 84 2.14 -4.62 -4.98
C GLN A 84 1.66 -5.97 -4.49
N ALA A 85 1.20 -6.80 -5.41
CA ALA A 85 0.85 -8.18 -5.13
C ALA A 85 2.07 -9.05 -5.39
N TRP A 86 2.08 -10.23 -4.78
CA TRP A 86 3.16 -11.16 -5.03
C TRP A 86 2.62 -12.59 -5.07
N ASN A 87 3.35 -13.46 -5.74
CA ASN A 87 3.08 -14.89 -5.71
C ASN A 87 4.41 -15.62 -5.89
N ALA A 88 4.36 -16.93 -6.07
CA ALA A 88 5.58 -17.72 -6.18
C ALA A 88 6.42 -17.36 -7.40
N SER A 89 5.82 -16.74 -8.41
CA SER A 89 6.53 -16.31 -9.61
C SER A 89 7.19 -14.95 -9.47
N GLY A 90 6.77 -14.16 -8.49
CA GLY A 90 7.37 -12.85 -8.28
C GLY A 90 6.33 -11.80 -7.93
N ASP A 91 6.72 -10.55 -8.12
CA ASP A 91 5.94 -9.39 -7.71
C ASP A 91 5.24 -8.76 -8.89
N SER A 92 4.05 -8.23 -8.65
CA SER A 92 3.33 -7.45 -9.65
C SER A 92 3.96 -6.06 -9.78
N PRO A 93 3.59 -5.30 -10.82
CA PRO A 93 3.84 -3.88 -10.79
C PRO A 93 3.14 -3.24 -9.60
N PHE A 94 3.55 -2.05 -9.26
CA PHE A 94 2.94 -1.35 -8.14
C PHE A 94 1.61 -0.73 -8.52
N SER A 95 0.78 -0.53 -7.51
CA SER A 95 -0.43 0.26 -7.65
C SER A 95 -0.10 1.71 -7.93
N ASN A 96 -1.13 2.53 -8.07
CA ASN A 96 -0.95 3.97 -8.06
C ASN A 96 -0.35 4.40 -6.73
N VAL A 97 0.34 5.54 -6.74
CA VAL A 97 0.93 6.11 -5.54
C VAL A 97 -0.05 7.13 -4.97
N VAL A 98 -0.24 7.10 -3.66
CA VAL A 98 -1.07 8.10 -2.99
C VAL A 98 -0.25 8.81 -1.93
N GLU A 99 -0.60 10.07 -1.67
CA GLU A 99 0.04 10.84 -0.62
C GLU A 99 -0.98 11.20 0.43
N VAL A 100 -0.53 11.25 1.68
CA VAL A 100 -1.39 11.65 2.78
C VAL A 100 -0.54 12.33 3.84
N THR A 101 -1.11 13.35 4.47
CA THR A 101 -0.45 14.06 5.54
C THR A 101 -1.37 14.01 6.76
N PRO A 102 -1.05 13.21 7.77
CA PRO A 102 -1.89 13.18 8.95
C PRO A 102 -1.99 14.54 9.62
N PRO A 103 -3.15 14.88 10.17
CA PRO A 103 -3.31 16.18 10.82
C PRO A 103 -2.57 16.22 12.15
N GLN A 104 -2.46 17.42 12.67
CA GLN A 104 -1.71 17.63 13.91
C GLN A 104 -2.38 16.95 15.09
N HIS A 105 -3.71 16.94 15.13
CA HIS A 105 -4.45 16.40 16.26
C HIS A 105 -5.42 15.35 15.76
N GLU A 106 -5.73 14.40 16.62
CA GLU A 106 -6.66 13.35 16.27
C GLU A 106 -8.06 13.89 15.99
N THR A 107 -8.43 14.94 16.66
CA THR A 107 -9.71 15.57 16.42
C THR A 107 -9.48 16.98 16.01
N GLU A 108 -8.92 17.14 14.86
CA GLU A 108 -8.63 18.46 14.35
C GLU A 108 -9.90 19.01 13.74
N LEU A 109 -10.59 19.83 14.48
CA LEU A 109 -11.82 20.43 14.01
C LEU A 109 -11.56 21.82 13.52
N PRO A 110 -12.38 22.31 12.58
CA PRO A 110 -12.24 23.68 12.14
C PRO A 110 -12.47 24.61 13.33
N ALA A 111 -11.78 25.70 13.32
CA ALA A 111 -11.97 26.70 14.37
C ALA A 111 -13.37 27.30 14.21
N ASP A 112 -14.01 27.49 15.29
CA ASP A 112 -15.34 28.09 15.27
C ASP A 112 -15.30 29.57 15.41
#